data_86f4437e0e3b3e5690c522ffdeaf9b9e
#
_entry.id   86f4437e0e3b3e5690c522ffdeaf9b9e
#
_cell.length_a   1.000
_cell.length_b   1.000
_cell.length_c   1.000
_cell.angle_alpha   90.00
_cell.angle_beta   90.00
_cell.angle_gamma   90.00
#
_symmetry.space_group_name_H-M   'P 1'
#
loop_
_entity.id
_entity.type
_entity.pdbx_description
1 polymer ?
#
loop_
_entity_poly.entity_id
_entity_poly.type
_entity_poly.pdbx_seq_one_letter_code
_entity_poly.pdbx_strand_id
1 'polypeptide(L)'
;MAIGVSVPHRLPYHGPEWIERIRSGDEAAFEALFRALAPGLCVLVTRYVQSRAVAEELVQDLFLELWTRRTSLIVEQTFTAYLYTAARNRALNHLRREQRAARWQTESGPPEEGDRSAPNESELLDALELQDAIEMLPARCRLIFTLNRQQQMTYAEIAASLGLSIKTVETQMGRALRALRDRLKHLLP
;
A
#
# COMPACT_ATOMS: atom_id res chain seq x y z
N MET A 1 6.66 -10.05 24.99
CA MET A 1 7.92 -9.38 24.58
C MET A 1 7.66 -8.70 23.26
N ALA A 2 7.54 -7.38 23.26
CA ALA A 2 7.33 -6.59 22.05
C ALA A 2 8.68 -6.48 21.33
N ILE A 3 8.79 -7.06 20.15
CA ILE A 3 9.94 -6.86 19.25
C ILE A 3 9.76 -5.48 18.64
N GLY A 4 10.43 -4.49 19.21
CA GLY A 4 10.53 -3.16 18.64
C GLY A 4 11.34 -3.24 17.33
N VAL A 5 10.66 -3.25 16.20
CA VAL A 5 11.29 -3.03 14.90
C VAL A 5 11.65 -1.55 14.84
N SER A 6 12.89 -1.24 15.20
CA SER A 6 13.47 0.08 14.97
C SER A 6 13.59 0.29 13.48
N VAL A 7 12.66 1.03 12.90
CA VAL A 7 12.78 1.50 11.50
C VAL A 7 13.89 2.55 11.50
N PRO A 8 14.96 2.37 10.70
CA PRO A 8 16.04 3.35 10.67
C PRO A 8 15.51 4.72 10.24
N HIS A 9 15.85 5.74 10.97
CA HIS A 9 15.33 7.13 10.96
C HIS A 9 15.60 7.92 9.65
N ARG A 10 16.20 7.29 8.67
CA ARG A 10 16.40 7.79 7.29
C ARG A 10 16.40 6.58 6.35
N LEU A 11 15.31 6.40 5.62
CA LEU A 11 15.34 5.53 4.46
C LEU A 11 16.16 6.25 3.38
N PRO A 12 17.33 5.75 2.99
CA PRO A 12 18.21 6.41 2.02
C PRO A 12 17.66 6.37 0.59
N TYR A 13 16.42 5.92 0.40
CA TYR A 13 15.82 5.58 -0.90
C TYR A 13 14.84 6.65 -1.42
N HIS A 14 14.99 7.92 -0.99
CA HIS A 14 14.02 8.98 -1.33
C HIS A 14 14.41 9.84 -2.54
N GLY A 15 15.64 9.70 -3.05
CA GLY A 15 16.13 10.55 -4.12
C GLY A 15 15.86 9.99 -5.52
N PRO A 16 15.78 10.85 -6.55
CA PRO A 16 15.70 10.44 -7.95
C PRO A 16 16.89 9.57 -8.38
N GLU A 17 18.03 9.70 -7.71
CA GLU A 17 19.23 8.90 -7.94
C GLU A 17 19.01 7.40 -7.73
N TRP A 18 18.13 7.00 -6.81
CA TRP A 18 17.79 5.59 -6.61
C TRP A 18 16.98 5.00 -7.75
N ILE A 19 16.04 5.78 -8.29
CA ILE A 19 15.26 5.38 -9.46
C ILE A 19 16.20 5.15 -10.64
N GLU A 20 17.15 6.06 -10.86
CA GLU A 20 18.09 5.96 -11.97
C GLU A 20 19.03 4.76 -11.83
N ARG A 21 19.52 4.48 -10.62
CA ARG A 21 20.31 3.28 -10.34
C ARG A 21 19.52 2.00 -10.63
N ILE A 22 18.25 1.92 -10.21
CA ILE A 22 17.39 0.77 -10.52
C ILE A 22 17.16 0.67 -12.03
N ARG A 23 16.89 1.79 -12.72
CA ARG A 23 16.69 1.81 -14.18
C ARG A 23 17.92 1.35 -14.95
N SER A 24 19.10 1.72 -14.50
CA SER A 24 20.38 1.29 -15.10
C SER A 24 20.73 -0.18 -14.80
N GLY A 25 19.97 -0.87 -13.97
CA GLY A 25 20.18 -2.28 -13.65
C GLY A 25 21.18 -2.53 -12.53
N ASP A 26 21.36 -1.57 -11.60
CA ASP A 26 22.20 -1.74 -10.41
C ASP A 26 21.55 -2.74 -9.43
N GLU A 27 22.01 -4.00 -9.50
CA GLU A 27 21.51 -5.11 -8.66
C GLU A 27 21.74 -4.84 -7.17
N ALA A 28 22.85 -4.24 -6.80
CA ALA A 28 23.16 -3.95 -5.39
C ALA A 28 22.18 -2.89 -4.82
N ALA A 29 21.82 -1.88 -5.62
CA ALA A 29 20.82 -0.90 -5.26
C ALA A 29 19.44 -1.56 -5.12
N PHE A 30 19.10 -2.45 -6.04
CA PHE A 30 17.83 -3.18 -6.00
C PHE A 30 17.73 -4.10 -4.79
N GLU A 31 18.78 -4.86 -4.47
CA GLU A 31 18.84 -5.71 -3.28
C GLU A 31 18.70 -4.90 -1.99
N ALA A 32 19.38 -3.76 -1.89
CA ALA A 32 19.28 -2.87 -0.75
C ALA A 32 17.83 -2.33 -0.58
N LEU A 33 17.18 -1.96 -1.68
CA LEU A 33 15.78 -1.54 -1.70
C LEU A 33 14.84 -2.66 -1.23
N PHE A 34 15.03 -3.88 -1.75
CA PHE A 34 14.26 -5.05 -1.37
C PHE A 34 14.38 -5.33 0.12
N ARG A 35 15.60 -5.44 0.65
CA ARG A 35 15.84 -5.69 2.08
C ARG A 35 15.21 -4.64 2.99
N ALA A 36 15.22 -3.38 2.56
CA ALA A 36 14.66 -2.30 3.37
C ALA A 36 13.14 -2.26 3.37
N LEU A 37 12.48 -2.52 2.24
CA LEU A 37 11.04 -2.29 2.09
C LEU A 37 10.21 -3.57 2.14
N ALA A 38 10.71 -4.72 1.73
CA ALA A 38 9.94 -5.96 1.68
C ALA A 38 9.32 -6.35 3.03
N PRO A 39 10.01 -6.25 4.19
CA PRO A 39 9.38 -6.59 5.47
C PRO A 39 8.16 -5.73 5.78
N GLY A 40 8.23 -4.41 5.55
CA GLY A 40 7.13 -3.48 5.77
C GLY A 40 5.96 -3.72 4.81
N LEU A 41 6.28 -4.02 3.54
CA LEU A 41 5.28 -4.37 2.53
C LEU A 41 4.58 -5.69 2.85
N CYS A 42 5.30 -6.72 3.33
CA CYS A 42 4.71 -7.99 3.76
C CYS A 42 3.75 -7.77 4.95
N VAL A 43 4.12 -6.95 5.94
CA VAL A 43 3.22 -6.60 7.05
C VAL A 43 1.95 -5.92 6.54
N LEU A 44 2.09 -4.97 5.60
CA LEU A 44 0.93 -4.31 4.99
C LEU A 44 0.03 -5.33 4.28
N VAL A 45 0.59 -6.13 3.37
CA VAL A 45 -0.17 -7.08 2.54
C VAL A 45 -0.84 -8.16 3.39
N THR A 46 -0.16 -8.66 4.44
CA THR A 46 -0.73 -9.66 5.38
C THR A 46 -2.02 -9.17 6.02
N ARG A 47 -2.17 -7.87 6.30
CA ARG A 47 -3.42 -7.31 6.86
C ARG A 47 -4.61 -7.46 5.92
N TYR A 48 -4.38 -7.51 4.61
CA TYR A 48 -5.44 -7.71 3.60
C TYR A 48 -5.70 -9.18 3.35
N VAL A 49 -4.64 -9.97 3.06
CA VAL A 49 -4.81 -11.37 2.62
C VAL A 49 -4.84 -12.37 3.78
N GLN A 50 -4.57 -11.94 5.02
CA GLN A 50 -4.56 -12.73 6.26
C GLN A 50 -3.68 -14.00 6.19
N SER A 51 -2.81 -14.10 5.19
CA SER A 51 -1.85 -15.18 4.99
C SER A 51 -0.45 -14.59 4.76
N ARG A 52 0.49 -14.96 5.62
CA ARG A 52 1.87 -14.51 5.48
C ARG A 52 2.52 -15.05 4.21
N ALA A 53 2.27 -16.32 3.89
CA ALA A 53 2.84 -16.95 2.69
C ALA A 53 2.37 -16.24 1.41
N VAL A 54 1.06 -15.95 1.31
CA VAL A 54 0.50 -15.20 0.18
C VAL A 54 1.04 -13.76 0.14
N ALA A 55 1.22 -13.13 1.29
CA ALA A 55 1.78 -11.79 1.35
C ALA A 55 3.23 -11.74 0.85
N GLU A 56 4.05 -12.71 1.25
CA GLU A 56 5.44 -12.84 0.80
C GLU A 56 5.50 -13.07 -0.73
N GLU A 57 4.64 -13.94 -1.28
CA GLU A 57 4.53 -14.18 -2.73
C GLU A 57 4.16 -12.89 -3.48
N LEU A 58 3.10 -12.19 -3.06
CA LEU A 58 2.64 -10.95 -3.70
C LEU A 58 3.70 -9.84 -3.66
N VAL A 59 4.48 -9.77 -2.59
CA VAL A 59 5.58 -8.80 -2.46
C VAL A 59 6.75 -9.21 -3.35
N GLN A 60 7.11 -10.49 -3.42
CA GLN A 60 8.16 -10.98 -4.33
C GLN A 60 7.79 -10.69 -5.80
N ASP A 61 6.55 -10.99 -6.19
CA ASP A 61 6.03 -10.68 -7.54
C ASP A 61 6.08 -9.19 -7.85
N LEU A 62 5.78 -8.33 -6.86
CA LEU A 62 5.89 -6.89 -7.03
C LEU A 62 7.31 -6.46 -7.37
N PHE A 63 8.30 -6.98 -6.64
CA PHE A 63 9.70 -6.65 -6.90
C PHE A 63 10.21 -7.25 -8.21
N LEU A 64 9.77 -8.45 -8.58
CA LEU A 64 10.09 -9.06 -9.87
C LEU A 64 9.55 -8.22 -11.04
N GLU A 65 8.29 -7.78 -10.97
CA GLU A 65 7.74 -6.88 -11.99
C GLU A 65 8.48 -5.54 -12.03
N LEU A 66 8.81 -4.98 -10.87
CA LEU A 66 9.60 -3.76 -10.77
C LEU A 66 10.94 -3.91 -11.51
N TRP A 67 11.67 -5.00 -11.27
CA TRP A 67 12.93 -5.28 -11.92
C TRP A 67 12.78 -5.49 -13.44
N THR A 68 11.78 -6.24 -13.83
CA THR A 68 11.50 -6.52 -15.25
C THR A 68 11.16 -5.25 -16.03
N ARG A 69 10.39 -4.34 -15.41
CA ARG A 69 9.96 -3.07 -16.04
C ARG A 69 10.82 -1.87 -15.68
N ARG A 70 11.98 -2.08 -15.06
CA ARG A 70 12.81 -1.00 -14.49
C ARG A 70 13.13 0.13 -15.46
N THR A 71 13.35 -0.18 -16.73
CA THR A 71 13.70 0.82 -17.76
C THR A 71 12.54 1.75 -18.12
N SER A 72 11.30 1.30 -17.94
CA SER A 72 10.08 2.06 -18.24
C SER A 72 9.41 2.67 -17.00
N LEU A 73 10.06 2.57 -15.84
CA LEU A 73 9.51 3.11 -14.60
C LEU A 73 9.38 4.65 -14.68
N ILE A 74 8.14 5.12 -14.56
CA ILE A 74 7.82 6.53 -14.34
C ILE A 74 7.26 6.63 -12.93
N VAL A 75 8.01 7.26 -12.04
CA VAL A 75 7.60 7.43 -10.63
C VAL A 75 7.48 8.93 -10.36
N GLU A 76 6.25 9.43 -10.35
CA GLU A 76 5.93 10.83 -10.05
C GLU A 76 5.97 11.14 -8.54
N GLN A 77 6.06 10.11 -7.71
CA GLN A 77 6.05 10.17 -6.25
C GLN A 77 7.37 9.65 -5.69
N THR A 78 7.52 9.63 -4.36
CA THR A 78 8.62 8.90 -3.75
C THR A 78 8.51 7.41 -4.08
N PHE A 79 9.64 6.77 -4.33
CA PHE A 79 9.69 5.35 -4.70
C PHE A 79 9.03 4.44 -3.65
N THR A 80 9.19 4.80 -2.38
CA THR A 80 8.55 4.12 -1.25
C THR A 80 7.03 4.20 -1.35
N ALA A 81 6.45 5.38 -1.57
CA ALA A 81 5.00 5.55 -1.71
C ALA A 81 4.44 4.77 -2.91
N TYR A 82 5.19 4.74 -4.02
CA TYR A 82 4.84 3.92 -5.18
C TYR A 82 4.74 2.43 -4.82
N LEU A 83 5.75 1.87 -4.16
CA LEU A 83 5.77 0.45 -3.79
C LEU A 83 4.68 0.08 -2.79
N TYR A 84 4.40 0.91 -1.79
CA TYR A 84 3.32 0.66 -0.85
C TYR A 84 1.94 0.69 -1.52
N THR A 85 1.72 1.61 -2.45
CA THR A 85 0.49 1.67 -3.25
C THR A 85 0.36 0.44 -4.15
N ALA A 86 1.43 0.05 -4.83
CA ALA A 86 1.44 -1.11 -5.71
C ALA A 86 1.21 -2.42 -4.95
N ALA A 87 1.84 -2.61 -3.78
CA ALA A 87 1.66 -3.78 -2.92
C ALA A 87 0.21 -3.91 -2.45
N ARG A 88 -0.39 -2.80 -2.01
CA ARG A 88 -1.79 -2.76 -1.61
C ARG A 88 -2.73 -3.12 -2.77
N ASN A 89 -2.53 -2.53 -3.94
CA ASN A 89 -3.36 -2.82 -5.11
C ASN A 89 -3.26 -4.31 -5.52
N ARG A 90 -2.08 -4.93 -5.38
CA ARG A 90 -1.91 -6.38 -5.59
C ARG A 90 -2.71 -7.19 -4.58
N ALA A 91 -2.66 -6.84 -3.30
CA ALA A 91 -3.44 -7.49 -2.26
C ALA A 91 -4.94 -7.44 -2.55
N LEU A 92 -5.47 -6.27 -2.90
CA LEU A 92 -6.88 -6.10 -3.26
C LEU A 92 -7.27 -6.88 -4.52
N ASN A 93 -6.40 -6.92 -5.54
CA ASN A 93 -6.64 -7.69 -6.76
C ASN A 93 -6.61 -9.20 -6.48
N HIS A 94 -5.75 -9.66 -5.57
CA HIS A 94 -5.71 -11.06 -5.11
C HIS A 94 -7.04 -11.44 -4.45
N LEU A 95 -7.53 -10.66 -3.51
CA LEU A 95 -8.82 -10.88 -2.85
C LEU A 95 -9.99 -10.93 -3.85
N ARG A 96 -10.02 -10.01 -4.82
CA ARG A 96 -11.04 -10.02 -5.89
C ARG A 96 -11.01 -11.30 -6.72
N ARG A 97 -9.80 -11.86 -6.98
CA ARG A 97 -9.65 -13.12 -7.72
C ARG A 97 -10.12 -14.31 -6.89
N GLU A 98 -9.76 -14.37 -5.62
CA GLU A 98 -10.22 -15.43 -4.70
C GLU A 98 -11.75 -15.44 -4.57
N GLN A 99 -12.38 -14.27 -4.43
CA GLN A 99 -13.83 -14.17 -4.35
C GLN A 99 -14.52 -14.62 -5.65
N ARG A 100 -13.96 -14.26 -6.82
CA ARG A 100 -14.50 -14.75 -8.10
C ARG A 100 -14.34 -16.27 -8.17
N ALA A 101 -13.20 -16.82 -7.81
CA ALA A 101 -12.97 -18.26 -7.82
C ALA A 101 -13.95 -19.00 -6.87
N ALA A 102 -14.18 -18.46 -5.67
CA ALA A 102 -15.16 -19.00 -4.72
C ALA A 102 -16.59 -18.97 -5.29
N ARG A 103 -17.00 -17.91 -5.97
CA ARG A 103 -18.31 -17.82 -6.64
C ARG A 103 -18.48 -18.88 -7.75
N TRP A 104 -17.44 -19.10 -8.56
CA TRP A 104 -17.49 -20.13 -9.62
C TRP A 104 -17.58 -21.56 -9.03
N GLN A 105 -16.98 -21.81 -7.89
CA GLN A 105 -17.06 -23.10 -7.19
C GLN A 105 -18.45 -23.35 -6.56
N THR A 106 -19.13 -22.30 -6.08
CA THR A 106 -20.49 -22.41 -5.49
C THR A 106 -21.58 -22.61 -6.56
N GLU A 107 -21.35 -22.20 -7.81
CA GLU A 107 -22.27 -22.50 -8.91
C GLU A 107 -22.17 -23.97 -9.39
N SER A 108 -21.19 -24.74 -8.91
CA SER A 108 -20.92 -26.13 -9.39
C SER A 108 -20.99 -27.23 -8.33
N GLY A 109 -21.41 -26.97 -7.07
CA GLY A 109 -21.52 -28.02 -6.05
C GLY A 109 -22.05 -27.56 -4.68
N PRO A 110 -22.51 -28.49 -3.80
CA PRO A 110 -23.02 -28.13 -2.48
C PRO A 110 -21.92 -27.58 -1.57
N PRO A 111 -22.23 -26.62 -0.67
CA PRO A 111 -21.23 -25.95 0.16
C PRO A 111 -20.75 -26.88 1.28
N GLU A 112 -19.46 -27.16 1.37
CA GLU A 112 -18.84 -27.60 2.62
C GLU A 112 -18.57 -26.39 3.51
N GLU A 113 -19.20 -26.40 4.69
CA GLU A 113 -19.02 -25.42 5.75
C GLU A 113 -17.57 -25.47 6.28
N GLY A 114 -16.74 -24.58 5.79
CA GLY A 114 -15.45 -24.24 6.38
C GLY A 114 -15.51 -22.81 6.90
N ASP A 115 -15.47 -22.68 8.22
CA ASP A 115 -15.45 -21.44 8.99
C ASP A 115 -14.30 -20.51 8.52
N ARG A 116 -14.57 -19.68 7.53
CA ARG A 116 -13.79 -18.52 7.15
C ARG A 116 -14.75 -17.36 7.05
N SER A 117 -14.68 -16.45 8.01
CA SER A 117 -15.31 -15.14 7.93
C SER A 117 -14.80 -14.41 6.69
N ALA A 118 -15.41 -14.70 5.53
CA ALA A 118 -15.26 -13.85 4.37
C ALA A 118 -15.77 -12.46 4.76
N PRO A 119 -15.03 -11.37 4.45
CA PRO A 119 -15.56 -10.04 4.68
C PRO A 119 -16.91 -9.95 4.00
N ASN A 120 -17.91 -9.47 4.74
CA ASN A 120 -19.26 -9.29 4.27
C ASN A 120 -19.22 -8.49 2.94
N GLU A 121 -20.05 -8.85 1.98
CA GLU A 121 -20.07 -8.18 0.65
C GLU A 121 -20.21 -6.66 0.79
N SER A 122 -20.91 -6.19 1.81
CA SER A 122 -21.03 -4.80 2.21
C SER A 122 -19.68 -4.22 2.65
N GLU A 123 -18.92 -4.90 3.52
CA GLU A 123 -17.60 -4.43 3.98
C GLU A 123 -16.59 -4.34 2.83
N LEU A 124 -16.72 -5.22 1.84
CA LEU A 124 -15.87 -5.20 0.66
C LEU A 124 -16.22 -4.03 -0.26
N LEU A 125 -17.50 -3.75 -0.48
CA LEU A 125 -17.97 -2.60 -1.24
C LEU A 125 -17.52 -1.30 -0.57
N ASP A 126 -17.67 -1.19 0.74
CA ASP A 126 -17.22 -0.06 1.55
C ASP A 126 -15.70 0.17 1.44
N ALA A 127 -14.93 -0.94 1.45
CA ALA A 127 -13.47 -0.88 1.26
C ALA A 127 -13.07 -0.43 -0.16
N LEU A 128 -13.82 -0.82 -1.17
CA LEU A 128 -13.60 -0.39 -2.56
C LEU A 128 -13.95 1.09 -2.74
N GLU A 129 -15.08 1.53 -2.19
CA GLU A 129 -15.48 2.95 -2.24
C GLU A 129 -14.49 3.85 -1.48
N LEU A 130 -14.01 3.39 -0.31
CA LEU A 130 -12.95 4.09 0.41
C LEU A 130 -11.67 4.19 -0.42
N GLN A 131 -11.33 3.12 -1.17
CA GLN A 131 -10.17 3.10 -2.04
C GLN A 131 -10.30 4.13 -3.16
N ASP A 132 -11.43 4.12 -3.87
CA ASP A 132 -11.70 5.06 -4.95
C ASP A 132 -11.71 6.51 -4.43
N ALA A 133 -12.28 6.73 -3.24
CA ALA A 133 -12.24 8.04 -2.60
C ALA A 133 -10.82 8.52 -2.30
N ILE A 134 -9.91 7.61 -1.86
CA ILE A 134 -8.50 7.94 -1.62
C ILE A 134 -7.78 8.24 -2.94
N GLU A 135 -8.04 7.47 -4.00
CA GLU A 135 -7.42 7.69 -5.31
C GLU A 135 -7.82 9.01 -5.96
N MET A 136 -9.01 9.49 -5.64
CA MET A 136 -9.50 10.80 -6.10
C MET A 136 -9.00 11.98 -5.27
N LEU A 137 -8.26 11.76 -4.18
CA LEU A 137 -7.62 12.86 -3.45
C LEU A 137 -6.56 13.54 -4.33
N PRO A 138 -6.38 14.89 -4.20
CA PRO A 138 -5.25 15.57 -4.79
C PRO A 138 -3.93 14.88 -4.42
N ALA A 139 -3.00 14.72 -5.35
CA ALA A 139 -1.79 13.90 -5.19
C ALA A 139 -1.03 14.14 -3.88
N ARG A 140 -0.90 15.41 -3.48
CA ARG A 140 -0.21 15.78 -2.23
C ARG A 140 -0.99 15.40 -0.97
N CYS A 141 -2.32 15.52 -0.98
CA CYS A 141 -3.18 15.08 0.11
C CYS A 141 -3.15 13.56 0.24
N ARG A 142 -3.27 12.85 -0.89
CA ARG A 142 -3.21 11.39 -0.96
C ARG A 142 -1.89 10.86 -0.43
N LEU A 143 -0.75 11.42 -0.85
CA LEU A 143 0.57 11.03 -0.37
C LEU A 143 0.67 11.14 1.16
N ILE A 144 0.33 12.30 1.72
CA ILE A 144 0.42 12.55 3.16
C ILE A 144 -0.53 11.64 3.94
N PHE A 145 -1.76 11.43 3.44
CA PHE A 145 -2.72 10.52 4.03
C PHE A 145 -2.20 9.08 4.05
N THR A 146 -1.62 8.61 2.94
CA THR A 146 -1.04 7.27 2.81
C THR A 146 0.14 7.07 3.76
N LEU A 147 1.07 8.02 3.81
CA LEU A 147 2.22 7.96 4.73
C LEU A 147 1.79 7.88 6.19
N ASN A 148 0.77 8.66 6.58
CA ASN A 148 0.28 8.62 7.96
C ASN A 148 -0.50 7.34 8.26
N ARG A 149 -1.47 6.94 7.41
CA ARG A 149 -2.40 5.83 7.71
C ARG A 149 -1.83 4.45 7.41
N GLN A 150 -1.05 4.32 6.35
CA GLN A 150 -0.50 3.02 5.93
C GLN A 150 0.90 2.77 6.49
N GLN A 151 1.73 3.81 6.61
CA GLN A 151 3.10 3.70 7.11
C GLN A 151 3.23 4.11 8.59
N GLN A 152 2.12 4.52 9.23
CA GLN A 152 2.10 4.90 10.66
C GLN A 152 3.08 6.06 11.00
N MET A 153 3.48 6.86 9.98
CA MET A 153 4.38 7.98 10.20
C MET A 153 3.69 9.11 10.93
N THR A 154 4.38 9.72 11.86
CA THR A 154 3.94 10.96 12.52
C THR A 154 4.02 12.15 11.56
N TYR A 155 3.32 13.21 11.84
CA TYR A 155 3.37 14.44 11.02
C TYR A 155 4.78 15.04 10.97
N ALA A 156 5.55 14.90 12.05
CA ALA A 156 6.92 15.36 12.09
C ALA A 156 7.85 14.55 11.14
N GLU A 157 7.70 13.22 11.13
CA GLU A 157 8.43 12.33 10.21
C GLU A 157 8.05 12.57 8.75
N ILE A 158 6.75 12.76 8.47
CA ILE A 158 6.26 13.11 7.13
C ILE A 158 6.84 14.46 6.70
N ALA A 159 6.81 15.47 7.58
CA ALA A 159 7.36 16.79 7.31
C ALA A 159 8.85 16.71 6.99
N ALA A 160 9.62 15.97 7.79
CA ALA A 160 11.06 15.76 7.58
C ALA A 160 11.34 15.02 6.26
N SER A 161 10.58 13.95 5.97
CA SER A 161 10.78 13.12 4.77
C SER A 161 10.43 13.84 3.46
N LEU A 162 9.46 14.75 3.50
CA LEU A 162 9.00 15.49 2.32
C LEU A 162 9.58 16.91 2.21
N GLY A 163 10.43 17.34 3.14
CA GLY A 163 10.97 18.71 3.17
C GLY A 163 9.87 19.76 3.40
N LEU A 164 8.85 19.45 4.19
CA LEU A 164 7.70 20.31 4.47
C LEU A 164 7.71 20.80 5.91
N SER A 165 6.94 21.86 6.20
CA SER A 165 6.61 22.19 7.58
C SER A 165 5.52 21.26 8.12
N ILE A 166 5.54 20.99 9.43
CA ILE A 166 4.50 20.21 10.12
C ILE A 166 3.12 20.84 9.85
N LYS A 167 3.04 22.16 9.86
CA LYS A 167 1.80 22.92 9.56
C LYS A 167 1.25 22.65 8.16
N THR A 168 2.16 22.45 7.19
CA THR A 168 1.77 22.06 5.82
C THR A 168 1.19 20.65 5.82
N VAL A 169 1.81 19.69 6.53
CA VAL A 169 1.34 18.33 6.65
C VAL A 169 -0.05 18.29 7.30
N GLU A 170 -0.26 19.00 8.41
CA GLU A 170 -1.56 19.14 9.08
C GLU A 170 -2.63 19.66 8.13
N THR A 171 -2.31 20.73 7.40
CA THR A 171 -3.25 21.35 6.45
C THR A 171 -3.65 20.37 5.34
N GLN A 172 -2.68 19.64 4.76
CA GLN A 172 -2.96 18.66 3.71
C GLN A 172 -3.74 17.46 4.24
N MET A 173 -3.43 16.99 5.46
CA MET A 173 -4.19 15.94 6.14
C MET A 173 -5.63 16.38 6.40
N GLY A 174 -5.85 17.58 6.90
CA GLY A 174 -7.17 18.13 7.12
C GLY A 174 -8.01 18.24 5.85
N ARG A 175 -7.37 18.60 4.71
CA ARG A 175 -8.02 18.60 3.39
C ARG A 175 -8.38 17.19 2.93
N ALA A 176 -7.47 16.23 3.09
CA ALA A 176 -7.70 14.82 2.77
C ALA A 176 -8.90 14.28 3.55
N LEU A 177 -8.90 14.43 4.87
CA LEU A 177 -9.98 13.94 5.74
C LEU A 177 -11.34 14.59 5.43
N ARG A 178 -11.36 15.88 5.08
CA ARG A 178 -12.59 16.56 4.67
C ARG A 178 -13.12 15.99 3.36
N ALA A 179 -12.26 15.84 2.34
CA ALA A 179 -12.66 15.29 1.05
C ALA A 179 -13.17 13.84 1.17
N LEU A 180 -12.51 13.01 2.00
CA LEU A 180 -12.96 11.64 2.26
C LEU A 180 -14.32 11.63 2.99
N ARG A 181 -14.49 12.44 4.02
CA ARG A 181 -15.78 12.55 4.74
C ARG A 181 -16.91 13.00 3.82
N ASP A 182 -16.65 13.97 2.94
CA ASP A 182 -17.67 14.47 2.01
C ASP A 182 -18.10 13.42 0.99
N ARG A 183 -17.18 12.54 0.56
CA ARG A 183 -17.49 11.46 -0.38
C ARG A 183 -18.15 10.24 0.26
N LEU A 184 -17.76 9.93 1.48
CA LEU A 184 -18.16 8.71 2.19
C LEU A 184 -19.27 8.99 3.22
N LYS A 185 -20.00 10.09 3.09
CA LYS A 185 -21.09 10.46 4.01
C LYS A 185 -22.15 9.38 4.18
N HIS A 186 -22.41 8.62 3.12
CA HIS A 186 -23.38 7.53 3.10
C HIS A 186 -22.91 6.26 3.80
N LEU A 187 -21.59 6.11 4.06
CA LEU A 187 -21.00 5.00 4.80
C LEU A 187 -20.78 5.33 6.29
N LEU A 188 -21.02 6.58 6.69
CA LEU A 188 -20.87 6.99 8.08
C LEU A 188 -22.24 6.90 8.77
N PRO A 189 -22.32 6.30 9.97
CA PRO A 189 -23.55 6.22 10.75
C PRO A 189 -24.06 7.59 11.17
#